data_0328902a88c1a6bbc6f526531db330f5
#
_entry.id   0328902a88c1a6bbc6f526531db330f5
#
_cell.length_a   1.000
_cell.length_b   1.000
_cell.length_c   1.000
_cell.angle_alpha   90.00
_cell.angle_beta   90.00
_cell.angle_gamma   90.00
#
_symmetry.space_group_name_H-M   'P 1'
#
loop_
_entity.id
_entity.type
_entity.pdbx_description
1 polymer ?
#
loop_
_entity_poly.entity_id
_entity_poly.type
_entity_poly.pdbx_seq_one_letter_code
_entity_poly.pdbx_strand_id
1 'polypeptide(L)'
;MTPQQVGAYRQLLIDTIQEKNLQGFYPPQRLDHVLQGMANEVPGKLQRLTHEWSVPMEVATDVMKLSLFDVILYVDDSGSIEFEERGVRKDQLRQIIGIVATAASTFDEDGISVRFMNSMEMGDGIRNAEDVDMLVSRVRFQGLTPLGTNLRNKVLDPMVVGPARTGRLNKPVLVITITDGQPAGEPHDAVADSIRYSIDEVSRSRYGRGAVSFQFTQVGNDTRARDFLSALDEDPMIGNLIDCTSSKYYFLHFFFLSTSEPS
;
A
#
# COMPACT_ATOMS: atom_id res chain seq x y z
N MET A 1 -0.07 28.77 -7.66
CA MET A 1 -0.51 28.32 -6.33
C MET A 1 -0.46 29.46 -5.35
N THR A 2 -1.44 29.58 -4.48
CA THR A 2 -1.39 30.58 -3.42
C THR A 2 -0.52 30.07 -2.26
N PRO A 3 0.12 30.98 -1.48
CA PRO A 3 0.85 30.56 -0.26
C PRO A 3 -0.01 29.76 0.73
N GLN A 4 -1.31 29.99 0.74
CA GLN A 4 -2.28 29.26 1.54
C GLN A 4 -2.42 27.78 1.13
N GLN A 5 -2.43 27.50 -0.18
CA GLN A 5 -2.48 26.12 -0.69
C GLN A 5 -1.22 25.34 -0.36
N VAL A 6 -0.03 25.96 -0.48
CA VAL A 6 1.23 25.35 -0.06
C VAL A 6 1.22 25.04 1.43
N GLY A 7 0.69 25.96 2.26
CA GLY A 7 0.53 25.77 3.68
C GLY A 7 -0.38 24.59 4.03
N ALA A 8 -1.51 24.44 3.32
CA ALA A 8 -2.44 23.34 3.53
C ALA A 8 -1.82 21.97 3.20
N TYR A 9 -1.09 21.84 2.10
CA TYR A 9 -0.40 20.59 1.75
C TYR A 9 0.73 20.25 2.75
N ARG A 10 1.45 21.27 3.19
CA ARG A 10 2.45 21.10 4.25
C ARG A 10 1.81 20.54 5.52
N GLN A 11 0.70 21.13 5.94
CA GLN A 11 -0.01 20.69 7.14
C GLN A 11 -0.51 19.26 7.00
N LEU A 12 -1.09 18.89 5.85
CA LEU A 12 -1.54 17.53 5.58
C LEU A 12 -0.42 16.50 5.76
N LEU A 13 0.78 16.76 5.23
CA LEU A 13 1.91 15.83 5.38
C LEU A 13 2.41 15.77 6.83
N ILE A 14 2.44 16.91 7.53
CA ILE A 14 2.80 16.96 8.95
C ILE A 14 1.81 16.14 9.77
N ASP A 15 0.52 16.32 9.56
CA ASP A 15 -0.54 15.58 10.25
C ASP A 15 -0.40 14.07 9.99
N THR A 16 -0.20 13.68 8.73
CA THR A 16 0.03 12.27 8.37
C THR A 16 1.27 11.69 9.08
N ILE A 17 2.37 12.44 9.15
CA ILE A 17 3.60 12.00 9.83
C ILE A 17 3.33 11.81 11.34
N GLN A 18 2.53 12.68 11.95
CA GLN A 18 2.18 12.58 13.37
C GLN A 18 1.23 11.42 13.63
N GLU A 19 0.15 11.31 12.87
CA GLU A 19 -0.87 10.26 13.02
C GLU A 19 -0.32 8.85 12.82
N LYS A 20 0.56 8.69 11.83
CA LYS A 20 1.17 7.40 11.50
C LYS A 20 2.48 7.13 12.25
N ASN A 21 2.90 8.01 13.17
CA ASN A 21 4.15 7.89 13.94
C ASN A 21 5.42 7.77 13.07
N LEU A 22 5.52 8.60 12.03
CA LEU A 22 6.60 8.56 11.04
C LEU A 22 7.77 9.50 11.38
N GLN A 23 7.79 10.13 12.56
CA GLN A 23 8.80 11.11 12.93
C GLN A 23 10.24 10.58 12.89
N GLY A 24 10.42 9.27 13.08
CA GLY A 24 11.72 8.60 12.96
C GLY A 24 12.32 8.66 11.55
N PHE A 25 11.49 8.81 10.53
CA PHE A 25 11.90 8.95 9.14
C PHE A 25 12.01 10.41 8.68
N TYR A 26 11.23 11.30 9.28
CA TYR A 26 11.08 12.68 8.86
C TYR A 26 11.47 13.66 9.98
N PRO A 27 12.78 13.73 10.33
CA PRO A 27 13.27 14.80 11.21
C PRO A 27 13.05 16.15 10.52
N PRO A 28 12.97 17.29 11.24
CA PRO A 28 12.55 18.58 10.70
C PRO A 28 13.29 18.99 9.42
N GLN A 29 14.59 18.79 9.35
CA GLN A 29 15.40 19.14 8.17
C GLN A 29 15.01 18.33 6.92
N ARG A 30 14.74 17.03 7.07
CA ARG A 30 14.32 16.19 5.97
C ARG A 30 12.90 16.54 5.55
N LEU A 31 12.02 16.81 6.50
CA LEU A 31 10.67 17.24 6.23
C LEU A 31 10.65 18.54 5.44
N ASP A 32 11.44 19.55 5.82
CA ASP A 32 11.54 20.80 5.09
C ASP A 32 12.06 20.58 3.65
N HIS A 33 13.01 19.68 3.46
CA HIS A 33 13.52 19.34 2.11
C HIS A 33 12.43 18.68 1.23
N VAL A 34 11.70 17.70 1.76
CA VAL A 34 10.57 17.06 1.07
C VAL A 34 9.51 18.09 0.70
N LEU A 35 9.14 18.96 1.63
CA LEU A 35 8.13 19.99 1.42
C LEU A 35 8.55 21.05 0.40
N GLN A 36 9.84 21.43 0.36
CA GLN A 36 10.38 22.36 -0.65
C GLN A 36 10.36 21.76 -2.06
N GLY A 37 10.77 20.48 -2.20
CA GLY A 37 10.69 19.77 -3.47
C GLY A 37 9.26 19.67 -4.00
N MET A 38 8.30 19.42 -3.11
CA MET A 38 6.88 19.27 -3.48
C MET A 38 6.20 20.61 -3.83
N ALA A 39 6.60 21.72 -3.22
CA ALA A 39 5.90 23.00 -3.37
C ALA A 39 5.80 23.50 -4.83
N ASN A 40 6.80 23.19 -5.65
CA ASN A 40 6.87 23.63 -7.04
C ASN A 40 6.13 22.70 -8.01
N GLU A 41 6.05 21.40 -7.72
CA GLU A 41 5.57 20.36 -8.64
C GLU A 41 4.17 19.87 -8.33
N VAL A 42 3.78 19.86 -7.05
CA VAL A 42 2.51 19.31 -6.57
C VAL A 42 1.28 19.86 -7.30
N PRO A 43 1.14 21.16 -7.58
CA PRO A 43 -0.07 21.66 -8.25
C PRO A 43 -0.31 21.07 -9.62
N GLY A 44 0.74 21.01 -10.43
CA GLY A 44 0.65 20.45 -11.79
C GLY A 44 0.39 18.95 -11.75
N LYS A 45 0.98 18.24 -10.76
CA LYS A 45 0.76 16.81 -10.54
C LYS A 45 -0.67 16.52 -10.08
N LEU A 46 -1.20 17.29 -9.13
CA LEU A 46 -2.59 17.15 -8.66
C LEU A 46 -3.61 17.46 -9.77
N GLN A 47 -3.40 18.52 -10.55
CA GLN A 47 -4.27 18.83 -11.69
C GLN A 47 -4.29 17.73 -12.73
N ARG A 48 -3.15 17.10 -13.03
CA ARG A 48 -3.10 15.94 -13.91
C ARG A 48 -3.89 14.77 -13.36
N LEU A 49 -3.70 14.41 -12.09
CA LEU A 49 -4.45 13.32 -11.47
C LEU A 49 -5.95 13.55 -11.50
N THR A 50 -6.42 14.76 -11.15
CA THR A 50 -7.85 15.08 -11.17
C THR A 50 -8.43 15.00 -12.58
N HIS A 51 -7.68 15.43 -13.59
CA HIS A 51 -8.13 15.41 -14.98
C HIS A 51 -8.08 13.99 -15.58
N GLU A 52 -6.97 13.29 -15.43
CA GLU A 52 -6.75 11.96 -16.05
C GLU A 52 -7.63 10.89 -15.39
N TRP A 53 -7.84 10.98 -14.09
CA TRP A 53 -8.62 9.97 -13.34
C TRP A 53 -10.04 10.40 -13.02
N SER A 54 -10.42 11.62 -13.38
CA SER A 54 -11.73 12.18 -13.06
C SER A 54 -12.09 12.06 -11.57
N VAL A 55 -11.10 12.25 -10.69
CA VAL A 55 -11.27 12.18 -9.23
C VAL A 55 -11.35 13.58 -8.62
N PRO A 56 -12.08 13.76 -7.50
CA PRO A 56 -12.08 15.02 -6.75
C PRO A 56 -10.67 15.44 -6.31
N MET A 57 -10.46 16.74 -6.13
CA MET A 57 -9.16 17.30 -5.69
C MET A 57 -8.76 16.75 -4.32
N GLU A 58 -9.71 16.48 -3.44
CA GLU A 58 -9.47 15.87 -2.12
C GLU A 58 -8.78 14.51 -2.26
N VAL A 59 -9.30 13.65 -3.14
CA VAL A 59 -8.71 12.32 -3.41
C VAL A 59 -7.32 12.46 -4.03
N ALA A 60 -7.12 13.36 -4.99
CA ALA A 60 -5.81 13.61 -5.57
C ALA A 60 -4.80 14.14 -4.52
N THR A 61 -5.27 14.98 -3.60
CA THR A 61 -4.45 15.50 -2.50
C THR A 61 -4.06 14.38 -1.52
N ASP A 62 -4.97 13.44 -1.25
CA ASP A 62 -4.68 12.29 -0.42
C ASP A 62 -3.62 11.37 -1.05
N VAL A 63 -3.67 11.17 -2.36
CA VAL A 63 -2.65 10.40 -3.10
C VAL A 63 -1.24 10.95 -2.86
N MET A 64 -1.10 12.25 -2.64
CA MET A 64 0.20 12.86 -2.30
C MET A 64 0.83 12.26 -1.03
N LYS A 65 0.03 11.76 -0.08
CA LYS A 65 0.53 11.09 1.13
C LYS A 65 1.37 9.85 0.81
N LEU A 66 1.12 9.18 -0.34
CA LEU A 66 1.93 8.04 -0.79
C LEU A 66 3.41 8.39 -0.96
N SER A 67 3.74 9.65 -1.24
CA SER A 67 5.13 10.11 -1.35
C SER A 67 5.95 9.91 -0.07
N LEU A 68 5.27 9.79 1.07
CA LEU A 68 5.91 9.54 2.36
C LEU A 68 6.33 8.08 2.55
N PHE A 69 5.92 7.16 1.67
CA PHE A 69 6.11 5.72 1.86
C PHE A 69 6.86 5.09 0.68
N ASP A 70 7.61 4.04 0.99
CA ASP A 70 7.98 3.03 0.01
C ASP A 70 6.79 2.08 -0.14
N VAL A 71 6.20 2.02 -1.33
CA VAL A 71 4.99 1.23 -1.58
C VAL A 71 5.37 -0.15 -2.12
N ILE A 72 4.89 -1.19 -1.45
CA ILE A 72 5.02 -2.59 -1.88
C ILE A 72 3.63 -3.15 -2.15
N LEU A 73 3.39 -3.60 -3.38
CA LEU A 73 2.21 -4.39 -3.71
C LEU A 73 2.51 -5.87 -3.51
N TYR A 74 1.70 -6.52 -2.70
CA TYR A 74 1.69 -7.96 -2.50
C TYR A 74 0.43 -8.54 -3.12
N VAL A 75 0.61 -9.32 -4.20
CA VAL A 75 -0.44 -9.61 -5.16
C VAL A 75 -0.79 -11.10 -5.14
N ASP A 76 -2.07 -11.39 -5.00
CA ASP A 76 -2.62 -12.73 -5.13
C ASP A 76 -2.56 -13.18 -6.60
N ASP A 77 -1.82 -14.24 -6.85
CA ASP A 77 -1.72 -14.92 -8.15
C ASP A 77 -2.21 -16.37 -8.05
N SER A 78 -3.14 -16.64 -7.13
CA SER A 78 -3.81 -17.92 -7.01
C SER A 78 -4.69 -18.24 -8.22
N GLY A 79 -5.09 -19.51 -8.35
CA GLY A 79 -5.88 -19.97 -9.50
C GLY A 79 -7.25 -19.29 -9.60
N SER A 80 -7.88 -18.90 -8.50
CA SER A 80 -9.18 -18.21 -8.48
C SER A 80 -9.15 -16.89 -9.27
N ILE A 81 -8.07 -16.12 -9.18
CA ILE A 81 -7.90 -14.87 -9.94
C ILE A 81 -8.02 -15.07 -11.45
N GLU A 82 -7.48 -16.17 -11.98
CA GLU A 82 -7.52 -16.48 -13.43
C GLU A 82 -8.88 -17.04 -13.87
N PHE A 83 -9.44 -17.97 -13.08
CA PHE A 83 -10.53 -18.81 -13.54
C PHE A 83 -11.91 -18.37 -13.07
N GLU A 84 -12.02 -17.66 -11.95
CA GLU A 84 -13.30 -17.20 -11.48
C GLU A 84 -13.77 -15.92 -12.17
N GLU A 85 -15.09 -15.74 -12.19
CA GLU A 85 -15.74 -14.58 -12.84
C GLU A 85 -15.28 -14.34 -14.29
N ARG A 86 -14.87 -15.41 -15.01
CA ARG A 86 -14.42 -15.35 -16.42
C ARG A 86 -13.25 -14.37 -16.65
N GLY A 87 -12.32 -14.29 -15.70
CA GLY A 87 -11.13 -13.43 -15.81
C GLY A 87 -11.33 -11.98 -15.34
N VAL A 88 -12.52 -11.60 -14.92
CA VAL A 88 -12.81 -10.22 -14.44
C VAL A 88 -11.92 -9.86 -13.26
N ARG A 89 -11.64 -10.80 -12.35
CA ARG A 89 -10.77 -10.57 -11.19
C ARG A 89 -9.35 -10.20 -11.61
N LYS A 90 -8.81 -10.86 -12.61
CA LYS A 90 -7.47 -10.57 -13.15
C LYS A 90 -7.40 -9.18 -13.79
N ASP A 91 -8.44 -8.78 -14.52
CA ASP A 91 -8.52 -7.44 -15.09
C ASP A 91 -8.64 -6.36 -14.00
N GLN A 92 -9.44 -6.60 -12.97
CA GLN A 92 -9.55 -5.72 -11.80
C GLN A 92 -8.20 -5.59 -11.08
N LEU A 93 -7.50 -6.70 -10.86
CA LEU A 93 -6.18 -6.75 -10.25
C LEU A 93 -5.18 -5.91 -11.06
N ARG A 94 -5.08 -6.11 -12.37
CA ARG A 94 -4.22 -5.30 -13.25
C ARG A 94 -4.52 -3.80 -13.15
N GLN A 95 -5.79 -3.44 -13.17
CA GLN A 95 -6.23 -2.05 -13.05
C GLN A 95 -5.81 -1.43 -11.71
N ILE A 96 -5.99 -2.16 -10.59
CA ILE A 96 -5.59 -1.68 -9.26
C ILE A 96 -4.07 -1.48 -9.21
N ILE A 97 -3.28 -2.46 -9.67
CA ILE A 97 -1.82 -2.32 -9.71
C ILE A 97 -1.41 -1.10 -10.55
N GLY A 98 -2.01 -0.92 -11.72
CA GLY A 98 -1.73 0.21 -12.61
C GLY A 98 -2.06 1.56 -11.99
N ILE A 99 -3.19 1.67 -11.31
CA ILE A 99 -3.61 2.87 -10.58
C ILE A 99 -2.60 3.19 -9.47
N VAL A 100 -2.25 2.20 -8.63
CA VAL A 100 -1.32 2.40 -7.52
C VAL A 100 0.07 2.79 -8.04
N ALA A 101 0.57 2.10 -9.08
CA ALA A 101 1.86 2.40 -9.68
C ALA A 101 1.92 3.84 -10.21
N THR A 102 0.90 4.26 -10.95
CA THR A 102 0.81 5.62 -11.50
C THR A 102 0.66 6.67 -10.39
N ALA A 103 -0.17 6.37 -9.37
CA ALA A 103 -0.39 7.26 -8.23
C ALA A 103 0.90 7.49 -7.43
N ALA A 104 1.54 6.41 -7.03
CA ALA A 104 2.77 6.48 -6.23
C ALA A 104 3.88 7.18 -7.01
N SER A 105 4.12 6.81 -8.28
CA SER A 105 5.18 7.40 -9.10
C SER A 105 4.92 8.84 -9.53
N THR A 106 3.70 9.34 -9.38
CA THR A 106 3.42 10.76 -9.58
C THR A 106 4.19 11.64 -8.58
N PHE A 107 4.37 11.18 -7.36
CA PHE A 107 5.03 11.92 -6.29
C PHE A 107 6.37 11.31 -5.86
N ASP A 108 6.67 10.08 -6.29
CA ASP A 108 7.89 9.35 -5.98
C ASP A 108 8.44 8.71 -7.26
N GLU A 109 9.61 9.19 -7.70
CA GLU A 109 10.24 8.71 -8.94
C GLU A 109 10.81 7.29 -8.82
N ASP A 110 10.95 6.76 -7.62
CA ASP A 110 11.49 5.42 -7.39
C ASP A 110 10.52 4.32 -7.87
N GLY A 111 9.21 4.64 -7.99
CA GLY A 111 8.17 3.70 -8.35
C GLY A 111 7.81 2.75 -7.20
N ILE A 112 7.05 1.71 -7.51
CA ILE A 112 6.61 0.72 -6.52
C ILE A 112 7.31 -0.62 -6.71
N SER A 113 7.35 -1.42 -5.64
CA SER A 113 7.75 -2.83 -5.70
C SER A 113 6.52 -3.74 -5.76
N VAL A 114 6.58 -4.80 -6.57
CA VAL A 114 5.51 -5.79 -6.71
C VAL A 114 6.05 -7.18 -6.40
N ARG A 115 5.33 -7.91 -5.56
CA ARG A 115 5.62 -9.31 -5.19
C ARG A 115 4.35 -10.14 -5.33
N PHE A 116 4.48 -11.37 -5.79
CA PHE A 116 3.37 -12.30 -5.96
C PHE A 116 3.38 -13.38 -4.89
N MET A 117 2.19 -13.86 -4.49
CA MET A 117 2.08 -14.89 -3.45
C MET A 117 2.78 -16.18 -3.86
N ASN A 118 2.53 -16.69 -5.06
CA ASN A 118 3.05 -17.96 -5.55
C ASN A 118 4.23 -17.79 -6.50
N SER A 119 4.13 -16.90 -7.48
CA SER A 119 5.16 -16.68 -8.49
C SER A 119 6.46 -16.13 -7.89
N MET A 120 7.59 -16.50 -8.52
CA MET A 120 8.90 -15.92 -8.23
C MET A 120 9.19 -14.67 -9.07
N GLU A 121 8.29 -14.30 -9.98
CA GLU A 121 8.36 -13.03 -10.67
C GLU A 121 8.26 -11.88 -9.67
N MET A 122 9.04 -10.86 -9.90
CA MET A 122 9.05 -9.66 -9.10
C MET A 122 9.26 -8.42 -9.97
N GLY A 123 8.72 -7.29 -9.56
CA GLY A 123 8.93 -5.99 -10.17
C GLY A 123 9.42 -4.98 -9.14
N ASP A 124 10.45 -4.23 -9.48
CA ASP A 124 10.91 -3.08 -8.72
C ASP A 124 10.97 -1.86 -9.65
N GLY A 125 10.64 -0.69 -9.12
CA GLY A 125 10.59 0.53 -9.93
C GLY A 125 9.45 0.55 -10.95
N ILE A 126 8.33 -0.10 -10.65
CA ILE A 126 7.12 -0.11 -11.49
C ILE A 126 6.42 1.24 -11.37
N ARG A 127 6.17 1.93 -12.50
CA ARG A 127 5.71 3.33 -12.49
C ARG A 127 4.39 3.58 -13.22
N ASN A 128 3.99 2.68 -14.10
CA ASN A 128 2.86 2.90 -14.99
C ASN A 128 2.19 1.57 -15.39
N ALA A 129 1.08 1.67 -16.11
CA ALA A 129 0.31 0.51 -16.55
C ALA A 129 1.10 -0.41 -17.50
N GLU A 130 2.00 0.12 -18.34
CA GLU A 130 2.81 -0.68 -19.27
C GLU A 130 3.81 -1.57 -18.52
N ASP A 131 4.46 -1.03 -17.48
CA ASP A 131 5.34 -1.80 -16.60
C ASP A 131 4.56 -2.94 -15.93
N VAL A 132 3.33 -2.65 -15.48
CA VAL A 132 2.43 -3.65 -14.87
C VAL A 132 2.06 -4.73 -15.87
N ASP A 133 1.67 -4.38 -17.09
CA ASP A 133 1.28 -5.34 -18.11
C ASP A 133 2.44 -6.26 -18.50
N MET A 134 3.64 -5.72 -18.62
CA MET A 134 4.85 -6.50 -18.87
C MET A 134 5.14 -7.47 -17.71
N LEU A 135 4.98 -7.03 -16.47
CA LEU A 135 5.22 -7.86 -15.31
C LEU A 135 4.17 -8.97 -15.19
N VAL A 136 2.88 -8.62 -15.23
CA VAL A 136 1.76 -9.56 -15.06
C VAL A 136 1.69 -10.58 -16.20
N SER A 137 2.12 -10.22 -17.42
CA SER A 137 2.16 -11.16 -18.56
C SER A 137 3.09 -12.36 -18.33
N ARG A 138 4.08 -12.25 -17.47
CA ARG A 138 5.03 -13.33 -17.13
C ARG A 138 4.53 -14.22 -15.99
N VAL A 139 3.51 -13.79 -15.25
CA VAL A 139 2.99 -14.50 -14.10
C VAL A 139 1.99 -15.58 -14.51
N ARG A 140 2.19 -16.79 -14.00
CA ARG A 140 1.17 -17.84 -14.08
C ARG A 140 0.31 -17.79 -12.83
N PHE A 141 -0.98 -17.53 -13.02
CA PHE A 141 -1.96 -17.52 -11.96
C PHE A 141 -2.36 -18.94 -11.60
N GLN A 142 -1.84 -19.47 -10.51
CA GLN A 142 -2.04 -20.84 -10.06
C GLN A 142 -1.69 -21.01 -8.59
N GLY A 143 -2.15 -22.09 -7.98
CA GLY A 143 -1.84 -22.43 -6.59
C GLY A 143 -2.92 -21.97 -5.63
N LEU A 144 -2.61 -22.08 -4.35
CA LEU A 144 -3.44 -21.66 -3.24
C LEU A 144 -3.15 -20.20 -2.86
N THR A 145 -3.71 -19.77 -1.74
CA THR A 145 -3.56 -18.42 -1.21
C THR A 145 -2.80 -18.44 0.13
N PRO A 146 -1.47 -18.73 0.15
CA PRO A 146 -0.65 -18.74 1.36
C PRO A 146 -0.29 -17.31 1.76
N LEU A 147 -1.33 -16.52 2.06
CA LEU A 147 -1.27 -15.08 2.19
C LEU A 147 -0.30 -14.66 3.29
N GLY A 148 -0.45 -15.19 4.50
CA GLY A 148 0.39 -14.82 5.65
C GLY A 148 1.81 -15.39 5.56
N THR A 149 1.95 -16.66 5.21
CA THR A 149 3.26 -17.33 5.10
C THR A 149 4.15 -16.63 4.06
N ASN A 150 3.61 -16.36 2.88
CA ASN A 150 4.39 -15.74 1.81
C ASN A 150 4.46 -14.22 1.93
N LEU A 151 3.52 -13.55 2.60
CA LEU A 151 3.70 -12.17 3.05
C LEU A 151 4.99 -12.04 3.87
N ARG A 152 5.17 -12.91 4.86
CA ARG A 152 6.38 -12.90 5.67
C ARG A 152 7.63 -13.17 4.85
N ASN A 153 7.65 -14.25 4.09
CA ASN A 153 8.85 -14.72 3.41
C ASN A 153 9.29 -13.84 2.25
N LYS A 154 8.35 -13.25 1.50
CA LYS A 154 8.63 -12.50 0.27
C LYS A 154 8.64 -10.99 0.45
N VAL A 155 7.95 -10.49 1.47
CA VAL A 155 7.79 -9.05 1.70
C VAL A 155 8.38 -8.65 3.06
N LEU A 156 7.86 -9.19 4.16
CA LEU A 156 8.20 -8.65 5.48
C LEU A 156 9.65 -8.90 5.86
N ASP A 157 10.13 -10.14 5.77
CA ASP A 157 11.52 -10.45 6.15
C ASP A 157 12.54 -9.73 5.25
N PRO A 158 12.47 -9.81 3.89
CA PRO A 158 13.49 -9.22 3.03
C PRO A 158 13.39 -7.71 2.86
N MET A 159 12.19 -7.12 2.91
CA MET A 159 11.97 -5.74 2.50
C MET A 159 11.61 -4.81 3.66
N VAL A 160 11.21 -5.34 4.81
CA VAL A 160 10.82 -4.55 5.99
C VAL A 160 11.72 -4.85 7.17
N VAL A 161 11.66 -6.08 7.71
CA VAL A 161 12.33 -6.46 8.95
C VAL A 161 13.86 -6.47 8.80
N GLY A 162 14.37 -7.07 7.74
CA GLY A 162 15.82 -7.11 7.46
C GLY A 162 16.42 -5.70 7.33
N PRO A 163 15.88 -4.83 6.47
CA PRO A 163 16.29 -3.43 6.38
C PRO A 163 16.11 -2.65 7.69
N ALA A 164 15.03 -2.85 8.43
CA ALA A 164 14.80 -2.18 9.71
C ALA A 164 15.87 -2.54 10.75
N ARG A 165 16.20 -3.84 10.89
CA ARG A 165 17.24 -4.33 11.80
C ARG A 165 18.63 -3.75 11.50
N THR A 166 18.91 -3.50 10.23
CA THR A 166 20.21 -2.98 9.77
C THR A 166 20.23 -1.47 9.57
N GLY A 167 19.13 -0.78 9.90
CA GLY A 167 19.05 0.68 9.81
C GLY A 167 19.02 1.21 8.37
N ARG A 168 18.57 0.41 7.39
CA ARG A 168 18.58 0.73 5.96
C ARG A 168 17.23 1.11 5.36
N LEU A 169 16.18 1.28 6.17
CA LEU A 169 14.93 1.85 5.67
C LEU A 169 15.11 3.35 5.41
N ASN A 170 14.81 3.77 4.20
CA ASN A 170 14.82 5.19 3.81
C ASN A 170 13.49 5.87 4.07
N LYS A 171 12.39 5.16 3.84
CA LYS A 171 11.02 5.58 4.10
C LYS A 171 10.28 4.53 4.92
N PRO A 172 9.17 4.86 5.59
CA PRO A 172 8.25 3.87 6.10
C PRO A 172 7.66 3.07 4.95
N VAL A 173 7.37 1.79 5.18
CA VAL A 173 6.85 0.89 4.15
C VAL A 173 5.34 0.80 4.24
N LEU A 174 4.66 0.97 3.13
CA LEU A 174 3.24 0.67 2.96
C LEU A 174 3.10 -0.62 2.16
N VAL A 175 2.60 -1.67 2.79
CA VAL A 175 2.31 -2.94 2.14
C VAL A 175 0.84 -2.97 1.75
N ILE A 176 0.56 -3.00 0.46
CA ILE A 176 -0.80 -3.10 -0.09
C ILE A 176 -1.00 -4.51 -0.62
N THR A 177 -1.86 -5.28 0.03
CA THR A 177 -2.20 -6.64 -0.36
C THR A 177 -3.46 -6.63 -1.22
N ILE A 178 -3.39 -7.25 -2.41
CA ILE A 178 -4.54 -7.41 -3.31
C ILE A 178 -4.87 -8.90 -3.39
N THR A 179 -6.07 -9.29 -2.97
CA THR A 179 -6.52 -10.69 -2.93
C THR A 179 -8.00 -10.83 -3.28
N ASP A 180 -8.42 -11.98 -3.78
CA ASP A 180 -9.82 -12.31 -4.06
C ASP A 180 -10.43 -13.27 -3.03
N GLY A 181 -9.62 -13.78 -2.11
CA GLY A 181 -10.01 -14.86 -1.23
C GLY A 181 -9.48 -14.76 0.19
N GLN A 182 -9.91 -15.70 1.00
CA GLN A 182 -9.36 -15.96 2.31
C GLN A 182 -8.08 -16.82 2.19
N PRO A 183 -7.18 -16.80 3.19
CA PRO A 183 -6.00 -17.65 3.21
C PRO A 183 -6.36 -19.13 3.01
N ALA A 184 -5.56 -19.82 2.21
CA ALA A 184 -5.70 -21.25 1.93
C ALA A 184 -4.34 -21.92 1.85
N GLY A 185 -4.25 -23.12 2.42
CA GLY A 185 -3.00 -23.91 2.45
C GLY A 185 -2.02 -23.48 3.54
N GLU A 186 -2.49 -22.74 4.55
CA GLU A 186 -1.70 -22.28 5.69
C GLU A 186 -2.55 -22.27 6.97
N PRO A 187 -1.95 -22.12 8.17
CA PRO A 187 -2.70 -21.92 9.41
C PRO A 187 -3.60 -20.67 9.35
N HIS A 188 -4.75 -20.74 10.01
CA HIS A 188 -5.73 -19.65 10.02
C HIS A 188 -5.15 -18.31 10.50
N ASP A 189 -4.25 -18.37 11.48
CA ASP A 189 -3.68 -17.17 12.11
C ASP A 189 -2.41 -16.67 11.42
N ALA A 190 -1.96 -17.31 10.33
CA ALA A 190 -0.69 -17.02 9.68
C ALA A 190 -0.55 -15.54 9.25
N VAL A 191 -1.62 -14.93 8.79
CA VAL A 191 -1.63 -13.52 8.38
C VAL A 191 -1.43 -12.60 9.59
N ALA A 192 -2.24 -12.77 10.62
CA ALA A 192 -2.17 -11.97 11.84
C ALA A 192 -0.81 -12.14 12.54
N ASP A 193 -0.30 -13.36 12.62
CA ASP A 193 1.00 -13.66 13.22
C ASP A 193 2.16 -13.03 12.43
N SER A 194 2.09 -13.04 11.11
CA SER A 194 3.10 -12.41 10.25
C SER A 194 3.12 -10.89 10.42
N ILE A 195 1.95 -10.27 10.51
CA ILE A 195 1.81 -8.83 10.76
C ILE A 195 2.33 -8.49 12.15
N ARG A 196 1.87 -9.19 13.22
CA ARG A 196 2.36 -8.97 14.60
C ARG A 196 3.87 -9.11 14.70
N TYR A 197 4.42 -10.16 14.12
CA TYR A 197 5.85 -10.36 14.06
C TYR A 197 6.59 -9.16 13.45
N SER A 198 6.15 -8.68 12.30
CA SER A 198 6.81 -7.54 11.64
C SER A 198 6.73 -6.26 12.47
N ILE A 199 5.59 -6.00 13.11
CA ILE A 199 5.37 -4.86 13.99
C ILE A 199 6.30 -4.93 15.20
N ASP A 200 6.40 -6.09 15.84
CA ASP A 200 7.28 -6.31 16.98
C ASP A 200 8.75 -6.07 16.62
N GLU A 201 9.17 -6.55 15.46
CA GLU A 201 10.54 -6.38 14.99
C GLU A 201 10.88 -4.93 14.66
N VAL A 202 10.01 -4.23 13.91
CA VAL A 202 10.26 -2.81 13.58
C VAL A 202 10.16 -1.91 14.82
N SER A 203 9.31 -2.27 15.80
CA SER A 203 9.18 -1.53 17.07
C SER A 203 10.46 -1.55 17.90
N ARG A 204 11.29 -2.57 17.76
CA ARG A 204 12.61 -2.67 18.42
C ARG A 204 13.71 -1.94 17.64
N SER A 205 13.43 -1.51 16.42
CA SER A 205 14.37 -0.75 15.60
C SER A 205 14.31 0.74 15.93
N ARG A 206 15.27 1.51 15.40
CA ARG A 206 15.29 2.97 15.53
C ARG A 206 14.10 3.67 14.86
N TYR A 207 13.36 2.98 14.01
CA TYR A 207 12.26 3.54 13.22
C TYR A 207 10.92 3.48 13.95
N GLY A 208 10.78 2.56 14.92
CA GLY A 208 9.56 2.40 15.68
C GLY A 208 8.42 1.73 14.92
N ARG A 209 7.27 1.65 15.56
CA ARG A 209 6.08 0.95 15.08
C ARG A 209 5.55 1.48 13.74
N GLY A 210 5.69 2.78 13.46
CA GLY A 210 5.26 3.41 12.21
C GLY A 210 6.09 3.01 10.98
N ALA A 211 7.14 2.20 11.13
CA ALA A 211 7.98 1.78 10.00
C ALA A 211 7.26 0.91 8.95
N VAL A 212 6.14 0.29 9.31
CA VAL A 212 5.31 -0.50 8.39
C VAL A 212 3.83 -0.24 8.65
N SER A 213 3.06 -0.13 7.57
CA SER A 213 1.60 -0.07 7.56
C SER A 213 1.05 -1.03 6.53
N PHE A 214 -0.18 -1.51 6.73
CA PHE A 214 -0.80 -2.52 5.89
C PHE A 214 -2.13 -2.04 5.37
N GLN A 215 -2.37 -2.32 4.09
CA GLN A 215 -3.67 -2.17 3.47
C GLN A 215 -4.05 -3.44 2.73
N PHE A 216 -5.30 -3.88 2.88
CA PHE A 216 -5.85 -5.01 2.16
C PHE A 216 -6.96 -4.55 1.23
N THR A 217 -6.87 -4.98 -0.03
CA THR A 217 -7.84 -4.67 -1.07
C THR A 217 -8.41 -5.95 -1.64
N GLN A 218 -9.72 -6.13 -1.54
CA GLN A 218 -10.40 -7.25 -2.14
C GLN A 218 -10.74 -6.98 -3.61
N VAL A 219 -10.46 -7.95 -4.48
CA VAL A 219 -11.01 -8.06 -5.83
C VAL A 219 -12.10 -9.14 -5.86
N GLY A 220 -13.07 -9.01 -6.75
CA GLY A 220 -14.23 -9.91 -6.77
C GLY A 220 -15.21 -9.63 -5.62
N ASN A 221 -16.09 -10.61 -5.34
CA ASN A 221 -17.20 -10.43 -4.42
C ASN A 221 -17.38 -11.59 -3.41
N ASP A 222 -16.34 -12.37 -3.15
CA ASP A 222 -16.38 -13.48 -2.17
C ASP A 222 -16.66 -12.93 -0.75
N THR A 223 -17.77 -13.37 -0.16
CA THR A 223 -18.18 -12.95 1.19
C THR A 223 -17.24 -13.45 2.27
N ARG A 224 -16.64 -14.63 2.11
CA ARG A 224 -15.68 -15.20 3.08
C ARG A 224 -14.38 -14.41 3.12
N ALA A 225 -13.95 -13.90 1.95
CA ALA A 225 -12.81 -12.99 1.87
C ALA A 225 -13.10 -11.70 2.64
N ARG A 226 -14.31 -11.14 2.46
CA ARG A 226 -14.74 -9.94 3.19
C ARG A 226 -14.78 -10.18 4.69
N ASP A 227 -15.38 -11.28 5.14
CA ASP A 227 -15.46 -11.61 6.56
C ASP A 227 -14.06 -11.78 7.18
N PHE A 228 -13.13 -12.40 6.44
CA PHE A 228 -11.74 -12.54 6.86
C PHE A 228 -11.05 -11.17 7.01
N LEU A 229 -11.20 -10.29 6.04
CA LEU A 229 -10.59 -8.96 6.09
C LEU A 229 -11.20 -8.09 7.21
N SER A 230 -12.51 -8.18 7.43
CA SER A 230 -13.16 -7.50 8.57
C SER A 230 -12.63 -7.98 9.91
N ALA A 231 -12.40 -9.29 10.05
CA ALA A 231 -11.82 -9.85 11.27
C ALA A 231 -10.38 -9.39 11.52
N LEU A 232 -9.59 -9.16 10.46
CA LEU A 232 -8.25 -8.58 10.60
C LEU A 232 -8.30 -7.11 11.04
N ASP A 233 -9.21 -6.34 10.48
CA ASP A 233 -9.39 -4.91 10.79
C ASP A 233 -9.87 -4.71 12.25
N GLU A 234 -10.68 -5.62 12.74
CA GLU A 234 -11.19 -5.62 14.12
C GLU A 234 -10.22 -6.23 15.15
N ASP A 235 -9.06 -6.78 14.73
CA ASP A 235 -8.09 -7.37 15.66
C ASP A 235 -7.50 -6.30 16.59
N PRO A 236 -7.65 -6.43 17.93
CA PRO A 236 -7.23 -5.38 18.87
C PRO A 236 -5.73 -5.12 18.91
N MET A 237 -4.91 -6.05 18.38
CA MET A 237 -3.44 -5.93 18.39
C MET A 237 -2.90 -5.29 17.13
N ILE A 238 -3.57 -5.47 16.00
CA ILE A 238 -3.08 -5.08 14.67
C ILE A 238 -4.06 -4.20 13.90
N GLY A 239 -5.35 -4.19 14.24
CA GLY A 239 -6.39 -3.49 13.48
C GLY A 239 -6.10 -2.01 13.24
N ASN A 240 -5.52 -1.31 14.20
CA ASN A 240 -5.13 0.10 14.05
C ASN A 240 -3.95 0.35 13.09
N LEU A 241 -3.32 -0.69 12.55
CA LEU A 241 -2.24 -0.63 11.56
C LEU A 241 -2.63 -1.23 10.22
N ILE A 242 -3.83 -1.76 10.15
CA ILE A 242 -4.42 -2.37 8.96
C ILE A 242 -5.58 -1.50 8.52
N ASP A 243 -5.73 -1.38 7.22
CA ASP A 243 -6.91 -0.79 6.60
C ASP A 243 -7.43 -1.75 5.53
N CYS A 244 -8.74 -2.02 5.53
CA CYS A 244 -9.36 -2.97 4.64
C CYS A 244 -10.39 -2.29 3.73
N THR A 245 -10.24 -2.43 2.43
CA THR A 245 -11.19 -1.90 1.44
C THR A 245 -11.75 -2.99 0.55
N SER A 246 -13.05 -2.96 0.31
CA SER A 246 -13.76 -3.96 -0.51
C SER A 246 -14.18 -3.45 -1.90
N SER A 247 -13.69 -2.30 -2.36
CA SER A 247 -14.13 -1.72 -3.63
C SER A 247 -13.02 -0.97 -4.37
N LYS A 248 -12.96 -1.19 -5.70
CA LYS A 248 -12.07 -0.52 -6.65
C LYS A 248 -12.11 1.03 -6.56
N TYR A 249 -13.28 1.60 -6.29
CA TYR A 249 -13.49 3.06 -6.23
C TYR A 249 -13.11 3.66 -4.88
N TYR A 250 -13.11 2.85 -3.82
CA TYR A 250 -12.80 3.31 -2.46
C TYR A 250 -11.32 3.17 -2.11
N PHE A 251 -10.52 2.48 -2.93
CA PHE A 251 -9.10 2.25 -2.67
C PHE A 251 -8.36 3.56 -2.39
N LEU A 252 -8.49 4.57 -3.25
CA LEU A 252 -7.84 5.86 -3.05
C LEU A 252 -8.57 6.75 -2.04
N HIS A 253 -9.90 6.60 -1.93
CA HIS A 253 -10.72 7.44 -1.07
C HIS A 253 -10.65 7.01 0.40
N PHE A 254 -10.64 5.71 0.68
CA PHE A 254 -10.75 5.17 2.04
C PHE A 254 -9.42 5.15 2.79
N PHE A 255 -8.32 4.85 2.13
CA PHE A 255 -6.98 4.87 2.75
C PHE A 255 -6.65 6.22 3.40
N PHE A 256 -7.26 7.28 2.91
CA PHE A 256 -6.96 8.64 3.31
C PHE A 256 -8.05 9.32 4.14
N LEU A 257 -9.28 8.76 4.18
CA LEU A 257 -10.41 9.34 4.93
C LEU A 257 -10.70 8.66 6.28
N SER A 258 -10.18 7.46 6.54
CA SER A 258 -10.44 6.73 7.80
C SER A 258 -9.81 7.38 9.05
N THR A 259 -9.15 8.52 8.89
CA THR A 259 -8.53 9.27 10.01
C THR A 259 -9.35 10.47 10.47
N SER A 260 -10.59 10.68 9.98
CA SER A 260 -11.38 11.87 10.30
C SER A 260 -12.84 11.61 10.69
N GLU A 261 -13.16 10.54 11.43
CA GLU A 261 -14.39 10.55 12.22
C GLU A 261 -14.09 11.12 13.61
N PRO A 262 -14.64 12.29 13.97
CA PRO A 262 -14.61 12.75 15.35
C PRO A 262 -15.56 11.89 16.18
N SER A 263 -15.06 11.35 17.27
CA SER A 263 -15.79 10.72 18.37
C SER A 263 -16.95 11.56 18.87
#